data_bf85daeb888e47403d3dc62247a436ad
#
_entry.id   bf85daeb888e47403d3dc62247a436ad
#
_cell.length_a   1.000
_cell.length_b   1.000
_cell.length_c   1.000
_cell.angle_alpha   90.00
_cell.angle_beta   90.00
_cell.angle_gamma   90.00
#
_symmetry.space_group_name_H-M   'P 1'
#
loop_
_entity.id
_entity.type
_entity.pdbx_description
1 polymer ?
#
loop_
_entity_poly.entity_id
_entity_poly.type
_entity_poly.pdbx_seq_one_letter_code
_entity_poly.pdbx_strand_id
1 'polypeptide(L)'
;MSLAAIAAGCALAFAGCKPDSDHGLSHTPSRWITDTEATCTEAGSKHRECTVCGELLEQKVVFPKGHNFVGNVCSVCGVTASEGLAYELSSDGCGYSVVGIGSCTDKDVVIPSSHQNLPVTEIGKDAFSHCGIISVALPAGVTSIGFCAFSACFSLTSISIPEGLISIDGAAFAGCSGLTSVSLPDGLTSIGQSTFYECKGLTSLSLPESLVSIGDRAFDGCSALTSVYYKGTKAEWDEISIGSTNEALQSATIYYYSETKPPLNGDGTAYDGNYWRYAADGVTPVIWKKQTAA
;
A
#
# COMPACT_ATOMS: atom_id res chain seq x y z
N MET A 1 -6.46 -18.64 -16.21
CA MET A 1 -5.14 -18.77 -16.86
C MET A 1 -4.12 -18.09 -15.99
N SER A 2 -3.08 -18.80 -15.64
CA SER A 2 -2.08 -18.50 -14.63
C SER A 2 -1.35 -17.16 -14.86
N LEU A 3 -1.36 -16.25 -13.90
CA LEU A 3 -0.43 -15.12 -13.80
C LEU A 3 0.89 -15.62 -13.17
N ALA A 4 1.67 -16.30 -13.97
CA ALA A 4 3.07 -16.55 -13.68
C ALA A 4 3.88 -16.07 -14.88
N ALA A 5 4.93 -15.32 -14.60
CA ALA A 5 6.02 -14.88 -15.47
C ALA A 5 5.86 -13.54 -16.18
N ILE A 6 6.28 -12.46 -15.53
CA ILE A 6 7.26 -11.54 -16.12
C ILE A 6 8.24 -11.14 -15.01
N ALA A 7 9.14 -12.04 -14.68
CA ALA A 7 10.42 -11.70 -14.07
C ALA A 7 11.45 -11.70 -15.20
N ALA A 8 11.52 -10.61 -15.94
CA ALA A 8 12.64 -10.36 -16.85
C ALA A 8 13.51 -9.29 -16.20
N GLY A 9 14.62 -9.74 -15.63
CA GLY A 9 15.61 -8.89 -15.01
C GLY A 9 16.19 -7.89 -16.00
N CYS A 10 16.03 -6.61 -15.69
CA CYS A 10 16.97 -5.59 -16.13
C CYS A 10 17.89 -5.26 -14.95
N ALA A 11 19.00 -5.96 -14.87
CA ALA A 11 20.13 -5.54 -14.05
C ALA A 11 20.71 -4.28 -14.69
N LEU A 12 20.20 -3.10 -14.30
CA LEU A 12 20.87 -1.85 -14.58
C LEU A 12 22.11 -1.79 -13.69
N ALA A 13 23.28 -1.97 -14.32
CA ALA A 13 24.55 -1.71 -13.69
C ALA A 13 24.57 -0.23 -13.27
N PHE A 14 24.62 0.03 -11.97
CA PHE A 14 24.89 1.35 -11.42
C PHE A 14 26.34 1.73 -11.79
N ALA A 15 26.49 2.46 -12.86
CA ALA A 15 27.73 3.19 -13.11
C ALA A 15 27.68 4.42 -12.19
N GLY A 16 28.33 4.33 -11.03
CA GLY A 16 28.56 5.50 -10.20
C GLY A 16 29.20 6.62 -11.03
N CYS A 17 28.87 7.86 -10.73
CA CYS A 17 29.51 9.02 -11.32
C CYS A 17 31.04 8.82 -11.24
N LYS A 18 31.72 8.82 -12.39
CA LYS A 18 33.19 8.77 -12.39
C LYS A 18 33.71 10.03 -11.70
N PRO A 19 34.77 9.94 -10.90
CA PRO A 19 35.31 11.10 -10.19
C PRO A 19 35.78 12.26 -11.10
N ASP A 20 35.78 12.08 -12.41
CA ASP A 20 36.18 13.07 -13.42
C ASP A 20 35.04 13.82 -14.08
N SER A 21 33.79 13.70 -13.60
CA SER A 21 32.68 14.52 -14.13
C SER A 21 32.71 15.94 -13.52
N ASP A 22 32.83 16.94 -14.38
CA ASP A 22 33.20 18.34 -14.14
C ASP A 22 32.10 19.16 -13.40
N HIS A 23 31.19 18.54 -12.64
CA HIS A 23 30.07 19.24 -11.97
C HIS A 23 30.11 19.21 -10.42
N GLY A 24 31.25 18.83 -9.83
CA GLY A 24 31.49 18.88 -8.38
C GLY A 24 30.62 17.89 -7.57
N LEU A 25 30.31 18.25 -6.31
CA LEU A 25 29.48 17.42 -5.39
C LEU A 25 27.98 17.63 -5.55
N SER A 26 27.52 18.47 -6.51
CA SER A 26 26.11 18.76 -6.71
C SER A 26 25.58 18.20 -8.03
N HIS A 27 24.53 17.39 -7.96
CA HIS A 27 23.84 16.89 -9.14
C HIS A 27 22.69 17.81 -9.53
N THR A 28 22.49 18.01 -10.85
CA THR A 28 21.38 18.81 -11.38
C THR A 28 20.25 17.86 -11.81
N PRO A 29 19.11 17.85 -11.08
CA PRO A 29 18.03 16.91 -11.37
C PRO A 29 17.33 17.24 -12.70
N SER A 30 16.99 16.19 -13.45
CA SER A 30 16.12 16.26 -14.63
C SER A 30 14.68 16.62 -14.24
N ARG A 31 13.80 16.78 -15.22
CA ARG A 31 12.35 16.65 -15.02
C ARG A 31 12.03 15.19 -14.67
N TRP A 32 10.85 14.98 -14.08
CA TRP A 32 10.38 13.61 -13.84
C TRP A 32 10.23 12.85 -15.16
N ILE A 33 10.84 11.68 -15.22
CA ILE A 33 10.78 10.73 -16.32
C ILE A 33 9.89 9.59 -15.84
N THR A 34 8.81 9.30 -16.58
CA THR A 34 7.91 8.20 -16.24
C THR A 34 8.51 6.89 -16.76
N ASP A 35 8.76 5.95 -15.86
CA ASP A 35 9.26 4.60 -16.19
C ASP A 35 8.11 3.68 -16.55
N THR A 36 7.08 3.69 -15.69
CA THR A 36 5.86 2.90 -15.85
C THR A 36 4.66 3.76 -15.51
N GLU A 37 3.69 3.84 -16.42
CA GLU A 37 2.42 4.50 -16.13
C GLU A 37 1.60 3.71 -15.13
N ALA A 38 1.06 4.40 -14.12
CA ALA A 38 0.12 3.79 -13.20
C ALA A 38 -1.18 3.41 -13.93
N THR A 39 -1.64 2.19 -13.70
CA THR A 39 -2.95 1.70 -14.18
C THR A 39 -4.05 1.99 -13.16
N CYS A 40 -5.24 1.44 -13.37
CA CYS A 40 -6.33 1.56 -12.40
C CYS A 40 -6.05 0.81 -11.10
N THR A 41 -5.31 -0.29 -11.17
CA THR A 41 -5.09 -1.21 -10.04
C THR A 41 -3.61 -1.41 -9.72
N GLU A 42 -2.71 -1.03 -10.62
CA GLU A 42 -1.28 -1.19 -10.43
C GLU A 42 -0.59 0.17 -10.36
N ALA A 43 0.34 0.28 -9.45
CA ALA A 43 1.17 1.47 -9.33
C ALA A 43 2.13 1.57 -10.52
N GLY A 44 2.44 2.80 -10.88
CA GLY A 44 3.50 3.13 -11.81
C GLY A 44 4.75 3.62 -11.09
N SER A 45 5.75 4.01 -11.85
CA SER A 45 6.97 4.62 -11.32
C SER A 45 7.46 5.78 -12.19
N LYS A 46 8.16 6.71 -11.58
CA LYS A 46 8.89 7.78 -12.24
C LYS A 46 10.19 8.08 -11.52
N HIS A 47 11.17 8.56 -12.25
CA HIS A 47 12.46 8.90 -11.66
C HIS A 47 12.97 10.27 -12.11
N ARG A 48 14.01 10.75 -11.44
CA ARG A 48 14.88 11.84 -11.87
C ARG A 48 16.30 11.36 -11.92
N GLU A 49 17.02 11.80 -12.92
CA GLU A 49 18.44 11.54 -13.09
C GLU A 49 19.22 12.86 -13.14
N CYS A 50 20.51 12.79 -12.92
CA CYS A 50 21.39 13.93 -13.14
C CYS A 50 21.46 14.23 -14.63
N THR A 51 21.15 15.47 -15.02
CA THR A 51 21.20 15.90 -16.44
C THR A 51 22.58 15.90 -17.05
N VAL A 52 23.63 15.75 -16.20
CA VAL A 52 25.03 15.81 -16.61
C VAL A 52 25.66 14.41 -16.69
N CYS A 53 25.44 13.56 -15.67
CA CYS A 53 26.08 12.24 -15.59
C CYS A 53 25.11 11.06 -15.71
N GLY A 54 23.80 11.31 -15.75
CA GLY A 54 22.78 10.26 -15.85
C GLY A 54 22.57 9.45 -14.56
N GLU A 55 23.17 9.85 -13.45
CA GLU A 55 22.97 9.15 -12.18
C GLU A 55 21.54 9.32 -11.68
N LEU A 56 20.94 8.21 -11.23
CA LEU A 56 19.60 8.20 -10.64
C LEU A 56 19.62 8.98 -9.32
N LEU A 57 18.88 10.09 -9.27
CA LEU A 57 18.83 10.98 -8.11
C LEU A 57 17.60 10.73 -7.22
N GLU A 58 16.48 10.44 -7.83
CA GLU A 58 15.22 10.28 -7.11
C GLU A 58 14.29 9.35 -7.90
N GLN A 59 13.61 8.45 -7.20
CA GLN A 59 12.57 7.60 -7.78
C GLN A 59 11.31 7.70 -6.92
N LYS A 60 10.15 7.78 -7.57
CA LYS A 60 8.84 7.86 -6.89
C LYS A 60 7.87 6.86 -7.45
N VAL A 61 7.05 6.30 -6.56
CA VAL A 61 5.86 5.56 -6.94
C VAL A 61 4.79 6.51 -7.44
N VAL A 62 4.09 6.11 -8.49
CA VAL A 62 2.84 6.72 -8.93
C VAL A 62 1.74 5.73 -8.59
N PHE A 63 0.96 6.03 -7.58
CA PHE A 63 -0.06 5.11 -7.08
C PHE A 63 -1.11 4.77 -8.14
N PRO A 64 -1.80 3.62 -8.01
CA PRO A 64 -2.90 3.26 -8.90
C PRO A 64 -3.90 4.41 -8.99
N LYS A 65 -4.30 4.74 -10.22
CA LYS A 65 -5.21 5.86 -10.49
C LYS A 65 -6.64 5.61 -10.00
N GLY A 66 -6.94 4.35 -9.58
CA GLY A 66 -8.30 3.89 -9.36
C GLY A 66 -9.07 3.76 -10.67
N HIS A 67 -10.28 3.22 -10.59
CA HIS A 67 -11.12 3.13 -11.77
C HIS A 67 -11.90 4.42 -12.01
N ASN A 68 -11.86 4.93 -13.24
CA ASN A 68 -12.66 6.07 -13.67
C ASN A 68 -13.81 5.56 -14.55
N PHE A 69 -15.00 5.40 -13.94
CA PHE A 69 -16.15 4.84 -14.63
C PHE A 69 -16.92 5.88 -15.44
N VAL A 70 -17.26 5.51 -16.67
CA VAL A 70 -18.27 6.18 -17.50
C VAL A 70 -19.43 5.18 -17.63
N GLY A 71 -20.52 5.44 -16.91
CA GLY A 71 -21.51 4.40 -16.62
C GLY A 71 -20.87 3.32 -15.73
N ASN A 72 -21.03 2.05 -16.09
CA ASN A 72 -20.49 0.91 -15.34
C ASN A 72 -19.14 0.41 -15.86
N VAL A 73 -18.52 1.05 -16.85
CA VAL A 73 -17.27 0.60 -17.46
C VAL A 73 -16.15 1.60 -17.19
N CYS A 74 -15.03 1.13 -16.72
CA CYS A 74 -13.85 1.97 -16.54
C CYS A 74 -13.31 2.44 -17.89
N SER A 75 -13.23 3.75 -18.07
CA SER A 75 -12.75 4.38 -19.32
C SER A 75 -11.27 4.12 -19.62
N VAL A 76 -10.51 3.64 -18.65
CA VAL A 76 -9.06 3.40 -18.76
C VAL A 76 -8.75 1.94 -19.06
N CYS A 77 -9.31 0.99 -18.31
CA CYS A 77 -8.97 -0.43 -18.43
C CYS A 77 -10.13 -1.31 -18.91
N GLY A 78 -11.33 -0.74 -19.11
CA GLY A 78 -12.50 -1.47 -19.61
C GLY A 78 -13.17 -2.41 -18.60
N VAL A 79 -12.69 -2.47 -17.35
CA VAL A 79 -13.32 -3.31 -16.32
C VAL A 79 -14.71 -2.77 -15.99
N THR A 80 -15.66 -3.67 -15.78
CA THR A 80 -17.03 -3.32 -15.39
C THR A 80 -17.11 -3.26 -13.87
N ALA A 81 -17.79 -2.23 -13.34
CA ALA A 81 -18.11 -2.13 -11.93
C ALA A 81 -19.07 -3.25 -11.52
N SER A 82 -18.93 -3.73 -10.29
CA SER A 82 -19.83 -4.72 -9.71
C SER A 82 -21.24 -4.14 -9.55
N GLU A 83 -22.23 -4.88 -10.02
CA GLU A 83 -23.63 -4.51 -9.89
C GLU A 83 -24.27 -5.11 -8.64
N GLY A 84 -25.35 -4.50 -8.18
CA GLY A 84 -26.14 -5.01 -7.06
C GLY A 84 -25.59 -4.70 -5.67
N LEU A 85 -24.53 -3.91 -5.54
CA LEU A 85 -24.07 -3.41 -4.24
C LEU A 85 -25.16 -2.53 -3.58
N ALA A 86 -25.23 -2.57 -2.26
CA ALA A 86 -26.15 -1.73 -1.49
C ALA A 86 -25.48 -0.40 -1.13
N TYR A 87 -26.21 0.70 -1.32
CA TYR A 87 -25.73 2.06 -1.05
C TYR A 87 -26.67 2.82 -0.13
N GLU A 88 -26.09 3.70 0.66
CA GLU A 88 -26.83 4.67 1.48
C GLU A 88 -26.28 6.07 1.20
N LEU A 89 -27.17 7.06 1.08
CA LEU A 89 -26.78 8.45 0.88
C LEU A 89 -26.15 8.97 2.18
N SER A 90 -24.97 9.62 2.07
CA SER A 90 -24.34 10.27 3.21
C SER A 90 -25.25 11.31 3.85
N SER A 91 -25.10 11.56 5.15
CA SER A 91 -25.96 12.47 5.92
C SER A 91 -25.94 13.91 5.41
N ASP A 92 -24.86 14.33 4.73
CA ASP A 92 -24.73 15.64 4.09
C ASP A 92 -25.30 15.68 2.67
N GLY A 93 -25.73 14.53 2.12
CA GLY A 93 -26.27 14.41 0.78
C GLY A 93 -25.25 14.57 -0.35
N CYS A 94 -23.95 14.57 -0.04
CA CYS A 94 -22.89 14.88 -1.02
C CYS A 94 -22.22 13.64 -1.61
N GLY A 95 -22.51 12.44 -1.10
CA GLY A 95 -21.91 11.18 -1.55
C GLY A 95 -22.69 9.94 -1.13
N TYR A 96 -22.19 8.79 -1.50
CA TYR A 96 -22.73 7.49 -1.10
C TYR A 96 -21.70 6.69 -0.29
N SER A 97 -22.21 6.00 0.72
CA SER A 97 -21.53 4.90 1.40
C SER A 97 -21.98 3.56 0.80
N VAL A 98 -21.05 2.64 0.56
CA VAL A 98 -21.37 1.24 0.29
C VAL A 98 -21.69 0.58 1.62
N VAL A 99 -22.94 0.13 1.80
CA VAL A 99 -23.40 -0.43 3.09
C VAL A 99 -23.63 -1.94 3.03
N GLY A 100 -23.39 -2.57 1.90
CA GLY A 100 -23.47 -4.03 1.81
C GLY A 100 -23.21 -4.60 0.43
N ILE A 101 -22.98 -5.92 0.39
CA ILE A 101 -22.85 -6.68 -0.84
C ILE A 101 -24.14 -6.70 -1.67
N GLY A 102 -25.30 -6.46 -1.02
CA GLY A 102 -26.60 -6.46 -1.68
C GLY A 102 -26.88 -7.76 -2.43
N SER A 103 -27.27 -7.65 -3.70
CA SER A 103 -27.48 -8.80 -4.60
C SER A 103 -26.24 -9.11 -5.47
N CYS A 104 -25.10 -8.45 -5.24
CA CYS A 104 -23.87 -8.69 -5.97
C CYS A 104 -23.36 -10.11 -5.68
N THR A 105 -22.99 -10.83 -6.73
CA THR A 105 -22.46 -12.20 -6.66
C THR A 105 -20.98 -12.30 -7.02
N ASP A 106 -20.35 -11.17 -7.34
CA ASP A 106 -18.96 -11.12 -7.72
C ASP A 106 -18.05 -11.54 -6.56
N LYS A 107 -17.01 -12.28 -6.88
CA LYS A 107 -15.95 -12.61 -5.93
C LYS A 107 -14.84 -11.58 -5.97
N ASP A 108 -14.62 -10.98 -7.12
CA ASP A 108 -13.70 -9.88 -7.36
C ASP A 108 -14.55 -8.61 -7.51
N VAL A 109 -14.74 -7.91 -6.39
CA VAL A 109 -15.63 -6.77 -6.30
C VAL A 109 -14.93 -5.50 -6.79
N VAL A 110 -15.54 -4.81 -7.72
CA VAL A 110 -15.07 -3.52 -8.22
C VAL A 110 -16.10 -2.45 -7.88
N ILE A 111 -15.80 -1.61 -6.91
CA ILE A 111 -16.72 -0.56 -6.45
C ILE A 111 -16.63 0.64 -7.41
N PRO A 112 -17.76 1.12 -7.96
CA PRO A 112 -17.75 2.27 -8.85
C PRO A 112 -17.38 3.56 -8.10
N SER A 113 -16.80 4.54 -8.82
CA SER A 113 -16.45 5.84 -8.24
C SER A 113 -17.67 6.73 -7.94
N SER A 114 -18.83 6.40 -8.51
CA SER A 114 -20.08 7.15 -8.30
C SER A 114 -21.29 6.23 -8.34
N HIS A 115 -22.33 6.61 -7.61
CA HIS A 115 -23.67 6.00 -7.65
C HIS A 115 -24.69 7.12 -7.79
N GLN A 116 -25.66 6.98 -8.71
CA GLN A 116 -26.68 8.01 -9.01
C GLN A 116 -26.12 9.44 -9.18
N ASN A 117 -24.97 9.54 -9.89
CA ASN A 117 -24.25 10.80 -10.16
C ASN A 117 -23.59 11.49 -8.94
N LEU A 118 -23.57 10.86 -7.77
CA LEU A 118 -22.83 11.32 -6.61
C LEU A 118 -21.62 10.39 -6.34
N PRO A 119 -20.52 10.90 -5.77
CA PRO A 119 -19.33 10.10 -5.53
C PRO A 119 -19.60 9.02 -4.46
N VAL A 120 -18.88 7.89 -4.58
CA VAL A 120 -18.78 6.90 -3.51
C VAL A 120 -17.55 7.28 -2.67
N THR A 121 -17.81 7.63 -1.41
CA THR A 121 -16.79 8.22 -0.51
C THR A 121 -16.47 7.38 0.70
N GLU A 122 -17.27 6.34 0.97
CA GLU A 122 -17.14 5.54 2.18
C GLU A 122 -17.48 4.07 1.92
N ILE A 123 -16.77 3.19 2.63
CA ILE A 123 -17.20 1.82 2.87
C ILE A 123 -17.79 1.78 4.27
N GLY A 124 -19.10 1.59 4.36
CA GLY A 124 -19.86 1.69 5.61
C GLY A 124 -19.55 0.56 6.59
N LYS A 125 -20.06 0.73 7.80
CA LYS A 125 -19.99 -0.27 8.85
C LYS A 125 -20.58 -1.61 8.37
N ASP A 126 -19.87 -2.71 8.68
CA ASP A 126 -20.27 -4.10 8.37
C ASP A 126 -20.54 -4.39 6.88
N ALA A 127 -20.20 -3.50 5.94
CA ALA A 127 -20.60 -3.54 4.53
C ALA A 127 -20.33 -4.89 3.83
N PHE A 128 -19.17 -5.48 4.05
CA PHE A 128 -18.78 -6.78 3.49
C PHE A 128 -18.48 -7.83 4.57
N SER A 129 -18.95 -7.57 5.80
CA SER A 129 -18.70 -8.50 6.91
C SER A 129 -19.20 -9.90 6.58
N HIS A 130 -18.37 -10.94 6.86
CA HIS A 130 -18.64 -12.34 6.56
C HIS A 130 -18.88 -12.67 5.06
N CYS A 131 -18.48 -11.78 4.14
CA CYS A 131 -18.62 -12.04 2.70
C CYS A 131 -17.50 -12.95 2.19
N GLY A 132 -17.87 -13.83 1.26
CA GLY A 132 -16.90 -14.74 0.60
C GLY A 132 -16.19 -14.12 -0.61
N ILE A 133 -15.91 -12.81 -0.57
CA ILE A 133 -15.19 -12.08 -1.62
C ILE A 133 -13.69 -12.45 -1.61
N ILE A 134 -13.05 -12.39 -2.78
CA ILE A 134 -11.64 -12.74 -2.96
C ILE A 134 -10.78 -11.49 -3.09
N SER A 135 -11.27 -10.50 -3.83
CA SER A 135 -10.60 -9.22 -3.97
C SER A 135 -11.57 -8.05 -3.99
N VAL A 136 -11.08 -6.87 -3.60
CA VAL A 136 -11.85 -5.61 -3.67
C VAL A 136 -10.98 -4.50 -4.24
N ALA A 137 -11.52 -3.81 -5.25
CA ALA A 137 -10.96 -2.58 -5.76
C ALA A 137 -11.80 -1.39 -5.28
N LEU A 138 -11.22 -0.56 -4.43
CA LEU A 138 -11.83 0.67 -3.94
C LEU A 138 -11.57 1.82 -4.93
N PRO A 139 -12.56 2.69 -5.20
CA PRO A 139 -12.35 3.87 -6.02
C PRO A 139 -11.53 4.94 -5.29
N ALA A 140 -10.85 5.80 -6.05
CA ALA A 140 -9.99 6.84 -5.52
C ALA A 140 -10.70 7.86 -4.60
N GLY A 141 -12.02 7.98 -4.71
CA GLY A 141 -12.84 8.88 -3.90
C GLY A 141 -13.14 8.38 -2.48
N VAL A 142 -12.82 7.12 -2.15
CA VAL A 142 -13.08 6.58 -0.81
C VAL A 142 -12.07 7.16 0.17
N THR A 143 -12.61 7.80 1.22
CA THR A 143 -11.84 8.46 2.28
C THR A 143 -11.92 7.74 3.63
N SER A 144 -12.88 6.83 3.80
CA SER A 144 -13.06 6.08 5.05
C SER A 144 -13.51 4.64 4.83
N ILE A 145 -13.02 3.76 5.70
CA ILE A 145 -13.47 2.37 5.82
C ILE A 145 -14.01 2.19 7.24
N GLY A 146 -15.30 1.88 7.34
CA GLY A 146 -16.02 1.82 8.60
C GLY A 146 -15.74 0.58 9.45
N PHE A 147 -16.29 0.59 10.65
CA PHE A 147 -16.15 -0.47 11.64
C PHE A 147 -16.60 -1.83 11.08
N CYS A 148 -15.76 -2.87 11.22
CA CYS A 148 -16.01 -4.23 10.73
C CYS A 148 -16.31 -4.34 9.22
N ALA A 149 -15.99 -3.35 8.40
CA ALA A 149 -16.39 -3.29 6.99
C ALA A 149 -16.07 -4.56 6.19
N PHE A 150 -14.94 -5.20 6.45
CA PHE A 150 -14.49 -6.46 5.84
C PHE A 150 -14.25 -7.56 6.87
N SER A 151 -14.82 -7.43 8.07
CA SER A 151 -14.60 -8.41 9.14
C SER A 151 -15.02 -9.81 8.70
N ALA A 152 -14.21 -10.83 9.04
CA ALA A 152 -14.42 -12.24 8.71
C ALA A 152 -14.57 -12.53 7.18
N CYS A 153 -13.97 -11.69 6.32
CA CYS A 153 -13.80 -12.02 4.91
C CYS A 153 -12.63 -13.00 4.75
N PHE A 154 -12.84 -14.27 5.14
CA PHE A 154 -11.78 -15.28 5.19
C PHE A 154 -11.10 -15.57 3.84
N SER A 155 -11.81 -15.33 2.73
CA SER A 155 -11.31 -15.56 1.37
C SER A 155 -10.65 -14.32 0.76
N LEU A 156 -10.70 -13.16 1.41
CA LEU A 156 -10.10 -11.92 0.90
C LEU A 156 -8.58 -12.05 0.88
N THR A 157 -8.00 -12.08 -0.32
CA THR A 157 -6.55 -12.22 -0.54
C THR A 157 -5.87 -10.90 -0.86
N SER A 158 -6.63 -9.96 -1.43
CA SER A 158 -6.10 -8.65 -1.81
C SER A 158 -7.17 -7.56 -1.72
N ILE A 159 -6.71 -6.37 -1.37
CA ILE A 159 -7.51 -5.13 -1.41
C ILE A 159 -6.65 -4.00 -1.94
N SER A 160 -7.19 -3.22 -2.88
CA SER A 160 -6.56 -2.00 -3.38
C SER A 160 -7.09 -0.82 -2.58
N ILE A 161 -6.28 -0.30 -1.65
CA ILE A 161 -6.61 0.86 -0.81
C ILE A 161 -6.15 2.14 -1.53
N PRO A 162 -7.04 3.14 -1.76
CA PRO A 162 -6.67 4.36 -2.46
C PRO A 162 -5.86 5.32 -1.59
N GLU A 163 -5.04 6.15 -2.23
CA GLU A 163 -4.22 7.17 -1.55
C GLU A 163 -5.03 8.23 -0.82
N GLY A 164 -6.29 8.44 -1.22
CA GLY A 164 -7.19 9.39 -0.56
C GLY A 164 -7.77 8.91 0.77
N LEU A 165 -7.47 7.67 1.20
CA LEU A 165 -8.02 7.13 2.44
C LEU A 165 -7.42 7.82 3.66
N ILE A 166 -8.28 8.35 4.53
CA ILE A 166 -7.92 9.11 5.74
C ILE A 166 -8.11 8.27 7.01
N SER A 167 -9.11 7.37 7.01
CA SER A 167 -9.44 6.59 8.21
C SER A 167 -9.80 5.14 7.90
N ILE A 168 -9.39 4.27 8.80
CA ILE A 168 -9.80 2.86 8.89
C ILE A 168 -10.26 2.62 10.33
N ASP A 169 -11.53 2.33 10.49
CA ASP A 169 -12.11 2.10 11.81
C ASP A 169 -11.73 0.73 12.40
N GLY A 170 -12.02 0.57 13.67
CA GLY A 170 -11.71 -0.66 14.39
C GLY A 170 -12.30 -1.91 13.75
N ALA A 171 -11.57 -3.02 13.86
CA ALA A 171 -11.94 -4.34 13.34
C ALA A 171 -12.25 -4.39 11.82
N ALA A 172 -11.89 -3.35 11.05
CA ALA A 172 -12.27 -3.25 9.63
C ALA A 172 -11.87 -4.48 8.81
N PHE A 173 -10.75 -5.12 9.10
CA PHE A 173 -10.24 -6.33 8.46
C PHE A 173 -10.08 -7.51 9.42
N ALA A 174 -10.72 -7.46 10.59
CA ALA A 174 -10.59 -8.53 11.58
C ALA A 174 -10.98 -9.89 10.99
N GLY A 175 -10.14 -10.90 11.15
CA GLY A 175 -10.38 -12.26 10.65
C GLY A 175 -10.17 -12.44 9.14
N CYS A 176 -9.62 -11.47 8.40
CA CYS A 176 -9.28 -11.64 6.98
C CYS A 176 -8.06 -12.58 6.84
N SER A 177 -8.26 -13.86 7.14
CA SER A 177 -7.16 -14.85 7.20
C SER A 177 -6.51 -15.17 5.84
N GLY A 178 -7.18 -14.86 4.73
CA GLY A 178 -6.63 -14.98 3.38
C GLY A 178 -5.72 -13.83 2.96
N LEU A 179 -5.77 -12.69 3.68
CA LEU A 179 -5.02 -11.49 3.32
C LEU A 179 -3.53 -11.68 3.59
N THR A 180 -2.70 -11.57 2.55
CA THR A 180 -1.26 -11.87 2.65
C THR A 180 -0.38 -10.65 2.81
N SER A 181 -0.81 -9.52 2.26
CA SER A 181 -0.12 -8.24 2.38
C SER A 181 -1.11 -7.07 2.28
N VAL A 182 -0.77 -5.97 2.92
CA VAL A 182 -1.52 -4.70 2.84
C VAL A 182 -0.53 -3.54 2.74
N SER A 183 -0.83 -2.59 1.86
CA SER A 183 -0.14 -1.30 1.82
C SER A 183 -1.11 -0.20 2.23
N LEU A 184 -0.77 0.53 3.29
CA LEU A 184 -1.58 1.65 3.78
C LEU A 184 -1.08 2.97 3.19
N PRO A 185 -2.00 3.90 2.84
CA PRO A 185 -1.67 5.13 2.13
C PRO A 185 -1.04 6.18 3.04
N ASP A 186 -0.32 7.12 2.43
CA ASP A 186 0.46 8.15 3.14
C ASP A 186 -0.40 9.18 3.94
N GLY A 187 -1.71 9.23 3.71
CA GLY A 187 -2.63 10.09 4.48
C GLY A 187 -3.11 9.49 5.81
N LEU A 188 -2.86 8.19 6.06
CA LEU A 188 -3.39 7.52 7.24
C LEU A 188 -2.53 7.81 8.48
N THR A 189 -3.17 8.35 9.53
CA THR A 189 -2.49 8.73 10.79
C THR A 189 -2.70 7.74 11.93
N SER A 190 -3.69 6.86 11.81
CA SER A 190 -3.99 5.87 12.86
C SER A 190 -4.52 4.55 12.31
N ILE A 191 -4.20 3.48 12.99
CA ILE A 191 -4.81 2.15 12.81
C ILE A 191 -5.68 1.88 14.03
N GLY A 192 -6.97 1.63 13.81
CA GLY A 192 -7.94 1.43 14.88
C GLY A 192 -7.71 0.14 15.68
N GLN A 193 -8.47 0.00 16.78
CA GLN A 193 -8.46 -1.21 17.60
C GLN A 193 -8.86 -2.43 16.77
N SER A 194 -8.12 -3.54 16.92
CA SER A 194 -8.40 -4.84 16.27
C SER A 194 -8.50 -4.79 14.75
N THR A 195 -8.00 -3.76 14.07
CA THR A 195 -8.17 -3.56 12.62
C THR A 195 -7.77 -4.80 11.81
N PHE A 196 -6.65 -5.43 12.13
CA PHE A 196 -6.15 -6.65 11.48
C PHE A 196 -6.13 -7.86 12.45
N TYR A 197 -7.00 -7.83 13.47
CA TYR A 197 -7.11 -8.93 14.43
C TYR A 197 -7.32 -10.27 13.71
N GLU A 198 -6.54 -11.33 14.08
CA GLU A 198 -6.63 -12.68 13.49
C GLU A 198 -6.41 -12.73 11.95
N CYS A 199 -5.72 -11.77 11.36
CA CYS A 199 -5.27 -11.84 9.97
C CYS A 199 -4.09 -12.82 9.84
N LYS A 200 -4.37 -14.13 10.02
CA LYS A 200 -3.36 -15.19 10.12
C LYS A 200 -2.48 -15.36 8.90
N GLY A 201 -2.96 -14.97 7.72
CA GLY A 201 -2.22 -15.03 6.46
C GLY A 201 -1.32 -13.83 6.19
N LEU A 202 -1.44 -12.75 6.99
CA LEU A 202 -0.72 -11.50 6.75
C LEU A 202 0.78 -11.70 7.03
N THR A 203 1.60 -11.74 5.99
CA THR A 203 3.05 -11.94 6.08
C THR A 203 3.83 -10.65 6.09
N SER A 204 3.30 -9.63 5.40
CA SER A 204 3.95 -8.33 5.29
C SER A 204 2.95 -7.17 5.28
N LEU A 205 3.42 -6.01 5.74
CA LEU A 205 2.63 -4.79 5.88
C LEU A 205 3.48 -3.59 5.49
N SER A 206 2.93 -2.66 4.68
CA SER A 206 3.55 -1.37 4.43
C SER A 206 2.78 -0.28 5.18
N LEU A 207 3.50 0.48 6.02
CA LEU A 207 2.96 1.55 6.87
C LEU A 207 3.49 2.92 6.43
N PRO A 208 2.64 3.94 6.40
CA PRO A 208 3.03 5.30 6.02
C PRO A 208 3.85 6.00 7.11
N GLU A 209 4.67 6.98 6.71
CA GLU A 209 5.40 7.85 7.64
C GLU A 209 4.47 8.75 8.49
N SER A 210 3.26 9.03 7.99
CA SER A 210 2.25 9.81 8.70
C SER A 210 1.64 9.15 9.93
N LEU A 211 1.94 7.84 10.16
CA LEU A 211 1.32 7.07 11.23
C LEU A 211 1.76 7.52 12.62
N VAL A 212 0.78 7.86 13.47
CA VAL A 212 0.99 8.34 14.85
C VAL A 212 0.58 7.30 15.89
N SER A 213 -0.42 6.46 15.57
CA SER A 213 -0.94 5.51 16.55
C SER A 213 -1.43 4.19 15.93
N ILE A 214 -1.25 3.13 16.70
CA ILE A 214 -1.77 1.77 16.44
C ILE A 214 -2.58 1.35 17.66
N GLY A 215 -3.85 1.02 17.46
CA GLY A 215 -4.78 0.67 18.53
C GLY A 215 -4.49 -0.68 19.21
N ASP A 216 -5.18 -0.93 20.31
CA ASP A 216 -5.12 -2.20 21.01
C ASP A 216 -5.49 -3.36 20.09
N ARG A 217 -4.75 -4.47 20.16
CA ARG A 217 -5.01 -5.71 19.42
C ARG A 217 -5.07 -5.53 17.88
N ALA A 218 -4.53 -4.45 17.35
CA ALA A 218 -4.60 -4.16 15.93
C ALA A 218 -4.00 -5.29 15.07
N PHE A 219 -2.95 -5.96 15.56
CA PHE A 219 -2.27 -7.08 14.91
C PHE A 219 -2.24 -8.36 15.77
N ASP A 220 -3.10 -8.44 16.79
CA ASP A 220 -3.22 -9.65 17.62
C ASP A 220 -3.67 -10.83 16.75
N GLY A 221 -3.00 -11.98 16.86
CA GLY A 221 -3.27 -13.17 16.07
C GLY A 221 -2.75 -13.14 14.62
N CYS A 222 -2.01 -12.10 14.19
CA CYS A 222 -1.33 -12.07 12.89
C CYS A 222 -0.09 -12.98 12.88
N SER A 223 -0.29 -14.29 13.04
CA SER A 223 0.78 -15.26 13.31
C SER A 223 1.81 -15.44 12.20
N ALA A 224 1.49 -15.06 10.95
CA ALA A 224 2.42 -15.10 9.82
C ALA A 224 3.21 -13.79 9.62
N LEU A 225 2.94 -12.73 10.41
CA LEU A 225 3.57 -11.43 10.20
C LEU A 225 5.06 -11.48 10.53
N THR A 226 5.89 -11.30 9.51
CA THR A 226 7.35 -11.35 9.64
C THR A 226 8.03 -10.04 9.27
N SER A 227 7.39 -9.22 8.44
CA SER A 227 8.03 -8.03 7.87
C SER A 227 7.09 -6.84 7.87
N VAL A 228 7.55 -5.71 8.38
CA VAL A 228 6.86 -4.42 8.32
C VAL A 228 7.76 -3.42 7.61
N TYR A 229 7.25 -2.83 6.55
CA TYR A 229 7.95 -1.82 5.75
C TYR A 229 7.40 -0.44 6.14
N TYR A 230 8.06 0.23 7.07
CA TYR A 230 7.68 1.57 7.50
C TYR A 230 8.34 2.62 6.59
N LYS A 231 7.55 3.56 6.07
CA LYS A 231 8.03 4.58 5.13
C LYS A 231 8.81 5.71 5.79
N GLY A 232 8.82 5.78 7.11
CA GLY A 232 9.60 6.74 7.90
C GLY A 232 10.91 6.16 8.43
N THR A 233 11.56 6.95 9.28
CA THR A 233 12.80 6.64 9.98
C THR A 233 12.56 5.82 11.25
N LYS A 234 13.63 5.24 11.80
CA LYS A 234 13.55 4.57 13.11
C LYS A 234 13.11 5.52 14.23
N ALA A 235 13.57 6.76 14.23
CA ALA A 235 13.21 7.74 15.26
C ALA A 235 11.71 8.05 15.24
N GLU A 236 11.11 8.18 14.06
CA GLU A 236 9.66 8.39 13.92
C GLU A 236 8.87 7.15 14.32
N TRP A 237 9.38 5.94 14.01
CA TRP A 237 8.76 4.70 14.49
C TRP A 237 8.70 4.60 16.02
N ASP A 238 9.78 5.00 16.69
CA ASP A 238 9.87 4.94 18.16
C ASP A 238 8.89 5.92 18.85
N GLU A 239 8.37 6.92 18.14
CA GLU A 239 7.34 7.86 18.61
C GLU A 239 5.90 7.38 18.38
N ILE A 240 5.69 6.30 17.62
CA ILE A 240 4.35 5.76 17.37
C ILE A 240 3.78 5.18 18.66
N SER A 241 2.60 5.65 19.06
CA SER A 241 1.86 5.07 20.18
C SER A 241 1.28 3.71 19.77
N ILE A 242 1.81 2.62 20.33
CA ILE A 242 1.34 1.26 20.05
C ILE A 242 0.56 0.75 21.25
N GLY A 243 -0.72 0.44 21.03
CA GLY A 243 -1.62 -0.13 22.03
C GLY A 243 -1.23 -1.53 22.48
N SER A 244 -1.92 -2.03 23.49
CA SER A 244 -1.68 -3.33 24.09
C SER A 244 -1.97 -4.50 23.13
N THR A 245 -1.40 -5.67 23.41
CA THR A 245 -1.68 -6.95 22.71
C THR A 245 -1.41 -6.85 21.20
N ASN A 246 -0.17 -6.41 20.86
CA ASN A 246 0.32 -6.33 19.48
C ASN A 246 1.64 -7.14 19.32
N GLU A 247 1.71 -8.33 19.97
CA GLU A 247 2.93 -9.15 20.03
C GLU A 247 3.41 -9.58 18.64
N ALA A 248 2.50 -9.84 17.68
CA ALA A 248 2.86 -10.17 16.31
C ALA A 248 3.62 -9.02 15.62
N LEU A 249 3.17 -7.78 15.82
CA LEU A 249 3.86 -6.59 15.31
C LEU A 249 5.23 -6.40 15.98
N GLN A 250 5.31 -6.60 17.30
CA GLN A 250 6.55 -6.45 18.07
C GLN A 250 7.59 -7.52 17.70
N SER A 251 7.13 -8.71 17.29
CA SER A 251 8.00 -9.83 16.88
C SER A 251 8.44 -9.74 15.43
N ALA A 252 7.76 -8.95 14.61
CA ALA A 252 8.09 -8.75 13.20
C ALA A 252 9.36 -7.90 13.04
N THR A 253 10.06 -8.12 11.93
CA THR A 253 11.18 -7.25 11.56
C THR A 253 10.65 -5.95 10.97
N ILE A 254 10.96 -4.83 11.60
CA ILE A 254 10.64 -3.50 11.07
C ILE A 254 11.79 -3.04 10.18
N TYR A 255 11.46 -2.70 8.95
CA TYR A 255 12.37 -2.11 7.98
C TYR A 255 12.04 -0.65 7.78
N TYR A 256 13.03 0.23 7.87
CA TYR A 256 12.89 1.68 7.73
C TYR A 256 13.24 2.11 6.31
N TYR A 257 12.49 3.05 5.77
CA TYR A 257 12.75 3.53 4.42
C TYR A 257 14.07 4.29 4.33
N SER A 258 14.85 3.98 3.30
CA SER A 258 16.06 4.73 2.97
C SER A 258 16.24 4.73 1.46
N GLU A 259 16.14 5.90 0.86
CA GLU A 259 16.33 6.12 -0.56
C GLU A 259 17.81 5.97 -0.96
N THR A 260 18.69 6.40 -0.05
CA THR A 260 20.14 6.31 -0.22
C THR A 260 20.69 5.09 0.49
N LYS A 261 21.87 4.64 0.02
CA LYS A 261 22.57 3.51 0.62
C LYS A 261 22.84 3.77 2.12
N PRO A 262 22.33 2.93 3.03
CA PRO A 262 22.54 3.11 4.46
C PRO A 262 24.01 2.96 4.86
N PRO A 263 24.41 3.54 6.01
CA PRO A 263 25.76 3.34 6.54
C PRO A 263 26.03 1.86 6.86
N LEU A 264 27.27 1.46 6.75
CA LEU A 264 27.70 0.14 7.21
C LEU A 264 27.90 0.14 8.72
N ASN A 265 27.64 -1.03 9.35
CA ASN A 265 28.00 -1.27 10.74
C ASN A 265 29.53 -1.12 10.98
N GLY A 266 29.94 -1.06 12.24
CA GLY A 266 31.32 -0.75 12.62
C GLY A 266 32.39 -1.72 12.06
N ASP A 267 32.02 -2.97 11.72
CA ASP A 267 32.91 -3.96 11.08
C ASP A 267 32.83 -3.96 9.57
N GLY A 268 31.94 -3.14 8.98
CA GLY A 268 31.75 -3.01 7.54
C GLY A 268 31.13 -4.26 6.89
N THR A 269 30.58 -5.20 7.63
CA THR A 269 30.04 -6.47 7.10
C THR A 269 28.60 -6.39 6.65
N ALA A 270 27.79 -5.50 7.24
CA ALA A 270 26.38 -5.31 6.94
C ALA A 270 25.98 -3.84 7.00
N TYR A 271 24.77 -3.50 6.61
CA TYR A 271 24.22 -2.18 6.90
C TYR A 271 23.83 -2.09 8.39
N ASP A 272 24.02 -0.90 8.97
CA ASP A 272 23.67 -0.63 10.36
C ASP A 272 22.16 -0.40 10.46
N GLY A 273 21.42 -1.49 10.67
CA GLY A 273 19.97 -1.52 10.82
C GLY A 273 19.23 -2.20 9.67
N ASN A 274 17.93 -2.27 9.83
CA ASN A 274 17.01 -2.84 8.85
C ASN A 274 16.49 -1.73 7.95
N TYR A 275 16.95 -1.72 6.70
CA TYR A 275 16.53 -0.70 5.74
C TYR A 275 15.95 -1.32 4.48
N TRP A 276 14.99 -0.62 3.90
CA TRP A 276 14.39 -0.98 2.64
C TRP A 276 14.27 0.22 1.70
N ARG A 277 14.06 -0.06 0.43
CA ARG A 277 13.71 0.91 -0.60
C ARG A 277 12.74 0.27 -1.58
N TYR A 278 12.17 1.06 -2.46
CA TYR A 278 11.44 0.50 -3.59
C TYR A 278 12.41 -0.11 -4.61
N ALA A 279 12.00 -1.22 -5.24
CA ALA A 279 12.66 -1.74 -6.43
C ALA A 279 12.49 -0.77 -7.62
N ALA A 280 13.06 -1.12 -8.77
CA ALA A 280 12.94 -0.31 -9.98
C ALA A 280 11.49 -0.17 -10.48
N ASP A 281 10.58 -1.04 -10.06
CA ASP A 281 9.14 -0.96 -10.33
C ASP A 281 8.42 0.12 -9.51
N GLY A 282 9.11 0.71 -8.51
CA GLY A 282 8.59 1.73 -7.62
C GLY A 282 7.53 1.24 -6.62
N VAL A 283 7.28 -0.06 -6.53
CA VAL A 283 6.19 -0.64 -5.71
C VAL A 283 6.71 -1.72 -4.78
N THR A 284 7.57 -2.60 -5.29
CA THR A 284 8.06 -3.75 -4.54
C THR A 284 9.09 -3.32 -3.51
N PRO A 285 8.88 -3.58 -2.21
CA PRO A 285 9.89 -3.30 -1.19
C PRO A 285 11.08 -4.25 -1.35
N VAL A 286 12.28 -3.69 -1.37
CA VAL A 286 13.55 -4.42 -1.46
C VAL A 286 14.41 -4.04 -0.27
N ILE A 287 14.84 -5.05 0.48
CA ILE A 287 15.72 -4.86 1.63
C ILE A 287 17.14 -4.55 1.13
N TRP A 288 17.77 -3.54 1.71
CA TRP A 288 19.16 -3.25 1.49
C TRP A 288 20.04 -4.41 2.00
N LYS A 289 20.73 -5.09 1.09
CA LYS A 289 21.68 -6.14 1.43
C LYS A 289 23.06 -5.71 0.92
N LYS A 290 24.09 -5.87 1.76
CA LYS A 290 25.48 -5.73 1.28
C LYS A 290 25.73 -6.83 0.24
N GLN A 291 26.16 -6.46 -0.96
CA GLN A 291 26.66 -7.42 -1.93
C GLN A 291 27.93 -8.03 -1.36
N THR A 292 27.93 -9.32 -1.06
CA THR A 292 29.16 -10.07 -0.86
C THR A 292 29.90 -10.03 -2.19
N ALA A 293 31.12 -9.50 -2.19
CA ALA A 293 31.99 -9.61 -3.34
C ALA A 293 32.09 -11.09 -3.72
N ALA A 294 31.81 -11.41 -4.99
CA ALA A 294 31.95 -12.75 -5.55
C ALA A 294 33.40 -13.14 -5.65
#